data_d4af4b5409cb60087556a5bde6e435d6
#
_entry.id   d4af4b5409cb60087556a5bde6e435d6
#
_cell.length_a   1.000
_cell.length_b   1.000
_cell.length_c   1.000
_cell.angle_alpha   90.00
_cell.angle_beta   90.00
_cell.angle_gamma   90.00
#
_symmetry.space_group_name_H-M   'P 1'
#
loop_
_entity.id
_entity.type
_entity.pdbx_description
1 polymer ?
#
loop_
_entity_poly.entity_id
_entity_poly.type
_entity_poly.pdbx_seq_one_letter_code
_entity_poly.pdbx_strand_id
1 'polypeptide(L)'
;MALKLLAVLLALVLARGVPTLMHLRSFAWLRSWLRALGGTPAGAALVLLLPAVLVGAAGYALAGRWLGVLWLAFALATLLWTLGPRELEADLEELLNAGEGEARAAALGNFATDNDTMPQWSAGSVVGAGINAALRRRYAVLFWFFALGPGGALLYRLARLAANEAPAIGLAAASHALLRRVAGALEWPAALLMVLAMALVSNFDAVLGSLRAWHNEPGRGWLGLDPAFLPAIAVAGVNADVEAGDGYAVDTTDVAGELEDLAHLLNRVLLVWLVLAALLVLGGWMA
;
A
#
# COMPACT_ATOMS: atom_id res chain seq x y z
N MET A 1 22.10 1.95 -2.21
CA MET A 1 20.76 2.60 -2.24
C MET A 1 20.34 3.14 -3.60
N ALA A 2 21.23 3.73 -4.41
CA ALA A 2 20.90 4.17 -5.77
C ALA A 2 20.21 3.10 -6.62
N LEU A 3 20.68 1.84 -6.54
CA LEU A 3 20.05 0.72 -7.25
C LEU A 3 18.63 0.41 -6.74
N LYS A 4 18.33 0.63 -5.44
CA LYS A 4 16.95 0.48 -4.92
C LYS A 4 16.03 1.53 -5.53
N LEU A 5 16.46 2.80 -5.57
CA LEU A 5 15.69 3.87 -6.18
C LEU A 5 15.46 3.62 -7.67
N LEU A 6 16.51 3.22 -8.39
CA LEU A 6 16.39 2.86 -9.80
C LEU A 6 15.41 1.70 -10.01
N ALA A 7 15.48 0.65 -9.18
CA ALA A 7 14.54 -0.47 -9.24
C ALA A 7 13.09 -0.02 -9.02
N VAL A 8 12.85 0.89 -8.08
CA VAL A 8 11.52 1.44 -7.81
C VAL A 8 11.00 2.24 -9.00
N LEU A 9 11.82 3.16 -9.54
CA LEU A 9 11.43 3.97 -10.70
C LEU A 9 11.09 3.08 -11.91
N LEU A 10 11.94 2.10 -12.20
CA LEU A 10 11.69 1.15 -13.29
C LEU A 10 10.45 0.29 -13.03
N ALA A 11 10.23 -0.16 -11.78
CA ALA A 11 9.06 -0.96 -11.44
C ALA A 11 7.77 -0.16 -11.61
N LEU A 12 7.73 1.12 -11.19
CA LEU A 12 6.57 1.99 -11.36
C LEU A 12 6.26 2.29 -12.83
N VAL A 13 7.29 2.54 -13.65
CA VAL A 13 7.12 2.75 -15.10
C VAL A 13 6.64 1.48 -15.80
N LEU A 14 7.25 0.33 -15.50
CA LEU A 14 6.87 -0.94 -16.10
C LEU A 14 5.48 -1.41 -15.66
N ALA A 15 5.10 -1.18 -14.40
CA ALA A 15 3.77 -1.52 -13.90
C ALA A 15 2.67 -0.78 -14.68
N ARG A 16 2.89 0.51 -15.00
CA ARG A 16 1.96 1.31 -15.83
C ARG A 16 2.01 0.94 -17.32
N GLY A 17 3.20 0.66 -17.84
CA GLY A 17 3.40 0.46 -19.28
C GLY A 17 3.06 -0.94 -19.79
N VAL A 18 3.08 -1.97 -18.94
CA VAL A 18 2.91 -3.37 -19.36
C VAL A 18 1.94 -4.11 -18.43
N PRO A 19 0.61 -3.90 -18.60
CA PRO A 19 -0.41 -4.53 -17.73
C PRO A 19 -0.36 -6.07 -17.76
N THR A 20 0.15 -6.66 -18.83
CA THR A 20 0.28 -8.13 -18.98
C THR A 20 1.20 -8.76 -17.93
N LEU A 21 2.16 -8.03 -17.39
CA LEU A 21 3.01 -8.52 -16.32
C LEU A 21 2.24 -8.80 -15.01
N MET A 22 1.05 -8.22 -14.88
CA MET A 22 0.21 -8.44 -13.70
C MET A 22 -0.33 -9.86 -13.59
N HIS A 23 -0.52 -10.55 -14.72
CA HIS A 23 -0.95 -11.95 -14.71
C HIS A 23 0.07 -12.91 -14.10
N LEU A 24 1.36 -12.50 -14.01
CA LEU A 24 2.40 -13.29 -13.36
C LEU A 24 2.37 -13.22 -11.82
N ARG A 25 1.56 -12.34 -11.25
CA ARG A 25 1.46 -12.10 -9.80
C ARG A 25 0.57 -13.14 -9.11
N SER A 26 0.90 -14.42 -9.25
CA SER A 26 0.14 -15.49 -8.61
C SER A 26 0.79 -15.92 -7.28
N PHE A 27 0.00 -15.89 -6.21
CA PHE A 27 0.36 -16.39 -4.89
C PHE A 27 -0.48 -17.64 -4.51
N ALA A 28 -0.93 -18.41 -5.49
CA ALA A 28 -1.79 -19.59 -5.25
C ALA A 28 -1.13 -20.60 -4.30
N TRP A 29 0.20 -20.71 -4.32
CA TRP A 29 0.99 -21.55 -3.41
C TRP A 29 0.82 -21.14 -1.94
N LEU A 30 0.61 -19.85 -1.63
CA LEU A 30 0.45 -19.36 -0.26
C LEU A 30 -0.74 -20.00 0.43
N ARG A 31 -1.86 -20.13 -0.27
CA ARG A 31 -3.07 -20.81 0.25
C ARG A 31 -2.79 -22.26 0.64
N SER A 32 -2.03 -22.99 -0.17
CA SER A 32 -1.64 -24.38 0.13
C SER A 32 -0.73 -24.47 1.35
N TRP A 33 0.24 -23.55 1.46
CA TRP A 33 1.16 -23.48 2.62
C TRP A 33 0.43 -23.10 3.91
N LEU A 34 -0.49 -22.13 3.83
CA LEU A 34 -1.31 -21.75 4.98
C LEU A 34 -2.20 -22.92 5.46
N ARG A 35 -2.79 -23.71 4.55
CA ARG A 35 -3.56 -24.90 4.93
C ARG A 35 -2.68 -25.96 5.59
N ALA A 36 -1.47 -26.15 5.10
CA ALA A 36 -0.57 -27.19 5.60
C ALA A 36 0.08 -26.81 6.95
N LEU A 37 0.48 -25.55 7.11
CA LEU A 37 1.31 -25.10 8.24
C LEU A 37 0.62 -24.06 9.13
N GLY A 38 -0.36 -23.32 8.61
CA GLY A 38 -1.01 -22.19 9.30
C GLY A 38 -1.96 -22.55 10.45
N GLY A 39 -2.13 -23.83 10.75
CA GLY A 39 -2.98 -24.29 11.88
C GLY A 39 -2.53 -23.77 13.25
N THR A 40 -1.26 -23.39 13.39
CA THR A 40 -0.70 -22.79 14.59
C THR A 40 -0.13 -21.41 14.30
N PRO A 41 -0.08 -20.47 15.29
CA PRO A 41 0.55 -19.17 15.10
C PRO A 41 2.03 -19.24 14.66
N ALA A 42 2.78 -20.21 15.17
CA ALA A 42 4.17 -20.43 14.78
C ALA A 42 4.29 -20.91 13.33
N GLY A 43 3.44 -21.81 12.89
CA GLY A 43 3.38 -22.24 11.49
C GLY A 43 2.97 -21.12 10.54
N ALA A 44 1.98 -20.31 10.93
CA ALA A 44 1.58 -19.13 10.17
C ALA A 44 2.75 -18.13 10.04
N ALA A 45 3.49 -17.86 11.12
CA ALA A 45 4.70 -17.03 11.08
C ALA A 45 5.78 -17.61 10.16
N LEU A 46 5.99 -18.93 10.20
CA LEU A 46 6.96 -19.61 9.32
C LEU A 46 6.62 -19.45 7.84
N VAL A 47 5.34 -19.55 7.47
CA VAL A 47 4.86 -19.33 6.09
C VAL A 47 5.20 -17.93 5.57
N LEU A 48 5.21 -16.93 6.44
CA LEU A 48 5.58 -15.55 6.07
C LEU A 48 7.10 -15.37 6.02
N LEU A 49 7.78 -15.80 7.08
CA LEU A 49 9.21 -15.50 7.28
C LEU A 49 10.12 -16.30 6.36
N LEU A 50 9.83 -17.59 6.13
CA LEU A 50 10.73 -18.43 5.35
C LEU A 50 10.95 -17.91 3.92
N PRO A 51 9.91 -17.62 3.11
CA PRO A 51 10.12 -17.07 1.77
C PRO A 51 10.78 -15.69 1.79
N ALA A 52 10.40 -14.84 2.75
CA ALA A 52 10.94 -13.49 2.88
C ALA A 52 12.44 -13.51 3.20
N VAL A 53 12.88 -14.38 4.11
CA VAL A 53 14.29 -14.58 4.45
C VAL A 53 15.07 -15.15 3.27
N LEU A 54 14.52 -16.14 2.56
CA LEU A 54 15.17 -16.71 1.37
C LEU A 54 15.37 -15.67 0.27
N VAL A 55 14.34 -14.86 -0.02
CA VAL A 55 14.43 -13.77 -1.01
C VAL A 55 15.39 -12.67 -0.53
N GLY A 56 15.37 -12.34 0.77
CA GLY A 56 16.31 -11.39 1.35
C GLY A 56 17.77 -11.87 1.26
N ALA A 57 18.03 -13.14 1.59
CA ALA A 57 19.33 -13.76 1.48
C ALA A 57 19.83 -13.84 0.02
N ALA A 58 18.93 -14.18 -0.92
CA ALA A 58 19.24 -14.16 -2.35
C ALA A 58 19.61 -12.74 -2.81
N GLY A 59 18.83 -11.74 -2.41
CA GLY A 59 19.15 -10.33 -2.69
C GLY A 59 20.50 -9.90 -2.13
N TYR A 60 20.82 -10.32 -0.91
CA TYR A 60 22.12 -10.05 -0.30
C TYR A 60 23.27 -10.76 -1.05
N ALA A 61 23.09 -12.03 -1.41
CA ALA A 61 24.08 -12.79 -2.15
C ALA A 61 24.35 -12.24 -3.57
N LEU A 62 23.37 -11.58 -4.18
CA LEU A 62 23.51 -10.92 -5.48
C LEU A 62 24.13 -9.52 -5.38
N ALA A 63 24.16 -8.92 -4.17
CA ALA A 63 24.69 -7.59 -3.96
C ALA A 63 26.19 -7.53 -4.36
N GLY A 64 26.56 -6.50 -5.12
CA GLY A 64 27.94 -6.28 -5.56
C GLY A 64 28.44 -7.18 -6.70
N ARG A 65 27.63 -8.13 -7.18
CA ARG A 65 28.00 -9.01 -8.31
C ARG A 65 27.61 -8.36 -9.64
N TRP A 66 28.48 -8.50 -10.64
CA TRP A 66 28.24 -8.01 -12.01
C TRP A 66 27.76 -6.55 -12.05
N LEU A 67 28.47 -5.65 -11.36
CA LEU A 67 28.14 -4.22 -11.27
C LEU A 67 26.70 -3.94 -10.75
N GLY A 68 26.13 -4.85 -10.00
CA GLY A 68 24.78 -4.73 -9.45
C GLY A 68 23.62 -5.01 -10.43
N VAL A 69 23.90 -5.38 -11.70
CA VAL A 69 22.87 -5.65 -12.72
C VAL A 69 22.00 -6.83 -12.32
N LEU A 70 22.59 -7.91 -11.83
CA LEU A 70 21.84 -9.09 -11.37
C LEU A 70 20.97 -8.74 -10.16
N TRP A 71 21.50 -7.95 -9.24
CA TRP A 71 20.71 -7.48 -8.11
C TRP A 71 19.54 -6.60 -8.57
N LEU A 72 19.77 -5.67 -9.51
CA LEU A 72 18.72 -4.79 -10.04
C LEU A 72 17.62 -5.60 -10.73
N ALA A 73 17.97 -6.58 -11.57
CA ALA A 73 17.01 -7.45 -12.24
C ALA A 73 16.18 -8.25 -11.22
N PHE A 74 16.83 -8.82 -10.20
CA PHE A 74 16.18 -9.55 -9.12
C PHE A 74 15.25 -8.65 -8.29
N ALA A 75 15.71 -7.46 -7.90
CA ALA A 75 14.95 -6.48 -7.16
C ALA A 75 13.72 -5.99 -7.94
N LEU A 76 13.92 -5.71 -9.24
CA LEU A 76 12.83 -5.31 -10.14
C LEU A 76 11.79 -6.41 -10.29
N ALA A 77 12.21 -7.66 -10.53
CA ALA A 77 11.32 -8.81 -10.62
C ALA A 77 10.52 -9.01 -9.32
N THR A 78 11.18 -8.91 -8.16
CA THR A 78 10.53 -9.02 -6.86
C THR A 78 9.52 -7.89 -6.64
N LEU A 79 9.88 -6.64 -6.97
CA LEU A 79 8.97 -5.50 -6.86
C LEU A 79 7.75 -5.68 -7.77
N LEU A 80 7.96 -6.00 -9.05
CA LEU A 80 6.85 -6.24 -9.99
C LEU A 80 5.93 -7.37 -9.49
N TRP A 81 6.47 -8.38 -8.83
CA TRP A 81 5.67 -9.48 -8.27
C TRP A 81 4.92 -9.09 -7.00
N THR A 82 5.51 -8.23 -6.14
CA THR A 82 4.93 -7.86 -4.84
C THR A 82 4.02 -6.63 -4.87
N LEU A 83 4.12 -5.76 -5.87
CA LEU A 83 3.15 -4.68 -6.10
C LEU A 83 1.74 -5.24 -6.24
N GLY A 84 0.72 -4.42 -5.98
CA GLY A 84 -0.68 -4.85 -5.95
C GLY A 84 -1.15 -5.62 -7.18
N PRO A 85 -2.24 -6.38 -7.06
CA PRO A 85 -2.74 -7.25 -8.13
C PRO A 85 -3.25 -6.47 -9.34
N ARG A 86 -3.67 -5.23 -9.11
CA ARG A 86 -4.15 -4.29 -10.14
C ARG A 86 -3.49 -2.93 -9.93
N GLU A 87 -3.32 -2.18 -11.02
CA GLU A 87 -2.90 -0.79 -10.94
C GLU A 87 -4.00 0.06 -10.29
N LEU A 88 -3.62 0.88 -9.32
CA LEU A 88 -4.55 1.73 -8.60
C LEU A 88 -5.19 2.77 -9.52
N GLU A 89 -4.38 3.36 -10.39
CA GLU A 89 -4.83 4.35 -11.35
C GLU A 89 -5.84 3.77 -12.36
N ALA A 90 -5.62 2.55 -12.82
CA ALA A 90 -6.57 1.88 -13.72
C ALA A 90 -7.91 1.59 -13.03
N ASP A 91 -7.88 1.20 -11.75
CA ASP A 91 -9.11 0.98 -10.98
C ASP A 91 -9.84 2.30 -10.68
N LEU A 92 -9.10 3.40 -10.45
CA LEU A 92 -9.68 4.74 -10.31
C LEU A 92 -10.33 5.21 -11.61
N GLU A 93 -9.65 5.06 -12.74
CA GLU A 93 -10.21 5.38 -14.06
C GLU A 93 -11.44 4.52 -14.39
N GLU A 94 -11.40 3.21 -14.10
CA GLU A 94 -12.53 2.30 -14.27
C GLU A 94 -13.73 2.78 -13.44
N LEU A 95 -13.50 3.21 -12.19
CA LEU A 95 -14.54 3.68 -11.29
C LEU A 95 -15.11 5.04 -11.72
N LEU A 96 -14.26 5.99 -12.16
CA LEU A 96 -14.68 7.29 -12.69
C LEU A 96 -15.51 7.17 -13.97
N ASN A 97 -15.16 6.21 -14.84
CA ASN A 97 -15.86 5.99 -16.09
C ASN A 97 -17.04 5.00 -15.98
N ALA A 98 -17.22 4.38 -14.80
CA ALA A 98 -18.32 3.44 -14.59
C ALA A 98 -19.65 4.18 -14.55
N GLY A 99 -20.56 3.81 -15.47
CA GLY A 99 -21.94 4.25 -15.42
C GLY A 99 -22.66 3.81 -14.14
N GLU A 100 -23.96 3.99 -14.07
CA GLU A 100 -24.75 3.54 -12.93
C GLU A 100 -25.02 2.02 -12.97
N GLY A 101 -25.48 1.47 -11.85
CA GLY A 101 -25.92 0.08 -11.75
C GLY A 101 -24.79 -0.94 -11.63
N GLU A 102 -24.87 -2.03 -12.41
CA GLU A 102 -23.95 -3.17 -12.30
C GLU A 102 -22.49 -2.82 -12.64
N ALA A 103 -22.28 -1.92 -13.59
CA ALA A 103 -20.92 -1.49 -13.99
C ALA A 103 -20.22 -0.81 -12.82
N ARG A 104 -20.91 0.09 -12.12
CA ARG A 104 -20.38 0.77 -10.91
C ARG A 104 -20.14 -0.21 -9.77
N ALA A 105 -21.05 -1.15 -9.55
CA ALA A 105 -20.89 -2.18 -8.52
C ALA A 105 -19.68 -3.09 -8.79
N ALA A 106 -19.46 -3.46 -10.06
CA ALA A 106 -18.30 -4.24 -10.47
C ALA A 106 -16.99 -3.46 -10.29
N ALA A 107 -16.95 -2.19 -10.70
CA ALA A 107 -15.78 -1.31 -10.52
C ALA A 107 -15.44 -1.10 -9.03
N LEU A 108 -16.47 -0.87 -8.18
CA LEU A 108 -16.29 -0.82 -6.72
C LEU A 108 -15.74 -2.13 -6.16
N GLY A 109 -16.21 -3.28 -6.65
CA GLY A 109 -15.70 -4.59 -6.26
C GLY A 109 -14.21 -4.76 -6.58
N ASN A 110 -13.79 -4.36 -7.77
CA ASN A 110 -12.40 -4.38 -8.20
C ASN A 110 -11.53 -3.45 -7.32
N PHE A 111 -12.01 -2.24 -7.10
CA PHE A 111 -11.36 -1.23 -6.26
C PHE A 111 -11.22 -1.67 -4.80
N ALA A 112 -12.23 -2.39 -4.29
CA ALA A 112 -12.28 -2.88 -2.92
C ALA A 112 -11.49 -4.17 -2.65
N THR A 113 -10.85 -4.78 -3.65
CA THR A 113 -10.20 -6.09 -3.56
C THR A 113 -9.24 -6.24 -2.35
N ASP A 114 -8.59 -5.15 -1.95
CA ASP A 114 -7.67 -5.12 -0.80
C ASP A 114 -8.33 -4.53 0.47
N ASN A 115 -9.59 -4.14 0.43
CA ASN A 115 -10.31 -3.58 1.57
C ASN A 115 -11.04 -4.68 2.37
N ASP A 116 -11.17 -4.44 3.68
CA ASP A 116 -11.85 -5.39 4.57
C ASP A 116 -13.37 -5.35 4.40
N THR A 117 -13.91 -4.26 3.83
CA THR A 117 -15.34 -4.04 3.60
C THR A 117 -15.57 -3.44 2.23
N MET A 118 -16.72 -3.76 1.62
CA MET A 118 -17.16 -3.12 0.38
C MET A 118 -17.45 -1.63 0.63
N PRO A 119 -16.85 -0.70 -0.11
CA PRO A 119 -17.16 0.71 0.02
C PRO A 119 -18.56 1.01 -0.51
N GLN A 120 -19.22 1.98 0.13
CA GLN A 120 -20.46 2.56 -0.38
C GLN A 120 -20.13 3.66 -1.39
N TRP A 121 -21.06 3.95 -2.31
CA TRP A 121 -20.91 5.07 -3.24
C TRP A 121 -21.18 6.39 -2.51
N SER A 122 -20.23 6.80 -1.70
CA SER A 122 -20.19 8.08 -1.00
C SER A 122 -18.74 8.57 -0.93
N ALA A 123 -18.55 9.87 -1.00
CA ALA A 123 -17.24 10.51 -1.05
C ALA A 123 -16.28 9.95 0.01
N GLY A 124 -16.62 10.05 1.29
CA GLY A 124 -15.77 9.57 2.37
C GLY A 124 -15.47 8.06 2.34
N SER A 125 -16.44 7.24 1.90
CA SER A 125 -16.23 5.78 1.79
C SER A 125 -15.30 5.42 0.66
N VAL A 126 -15.44 6.08 -0.49
CA VAL A 126 -14.62 5.79 -1.68
C VAL A 126 -13.21 6.34 -1.52
N VAL A 127 -13.05 7.56 -0.98
CA VAL A 127 -11.74 8.13 -0.62
C VAL A 127 -11.03 7.23 0.39
N GLY A 128 -11.74 6.79 1.43
CA GLY A 128 -11.19 5.88 2.44
C GLY A 128 -10.76 4.52 1.87
N ALA A 129 -11.53 3.97 0.93
CA ALA A 129 -11.16 2.74 0.22
C ALA A 129 -9.94 2.94 -0.65
N GLY A 130 -9.85 4.07 -1.37
CA GLY A 130 -8.75 4.40 -2.27
C GLY A 130 -7.43 4.60 -1.56
N ILE A 131 -7.43 5.33 -0.45
CA ILE A 131 -6.20 5.52 0.33
C ILE A 131 -5.70 4.20 0.94
N ASN A 132 -6.61 3.32 1.39
CA ASN A 132 -6.25 1.99 1.86
C ASN A 132 -5.70 1.11 0.72
N ALA A 133 -6.32 1.16 -0.47
CA ALA A 133 -5.81 0.47 -1.64
C ALA A 133 -4.41 0.98 -2.02
N ALA A 134 -4.18 2.29 -2.00
CA ALA A 134 -2.89 2.91 -2.24
C ALA A 134 -1.83 2.43 -1.24
N LEU A 135 -2.13 2.48 0.07
CA LEU A 135 -1.26 1.98 1.12
C LEU A 135 -0.87 0.52 0.85
N ARG A 136 -1.85 -0.34 0.62
CA ARG A 136 -1.69 -1.80 0.56
C ARG A 136 -1.07 -2.30 -0.74
N ARG A 137 -1.36 -1.63 -1.86
CA ARG A 137 -0.85 -2.04 -3.18
C ARG A 137 0.51 -1.47 -3.51
N ARG A 138 0.83 -0.27 -3.00
CA ARG A 138 2.02 0.48 -3.40
C ARG A 138 2.88 0.93 -2.23
N TYR A 139 2.37 1.81 -1.36
CA TYR A 139 3.20 2.51 -0.39
C TYR A 139 3.85 1.60 0.64
N ALA A 140 3.13 0.64 1.23
CA ALA A 140 3.71 -0.29 2.19
C ALA A 140 4.73 -1.25 1.53
N VAL A 141 4.49 -1.68 0.29
CA VAL A 141 5.46 -2.47 -0.48
C VAL A 141 6.75 -1.68 -0.70
N LEU A 142 6.62 -0.42 -1.16
CA LEU A 142 7.77 0.46 -1.40
C LEU A 142 8.52 0.77 -0.11
N PHE A 143 7.80 1.06 0.98
CA PHE A 143 8.40 1.28 2.30
C PHE A 143 9.29 0.12 2.74
N TRP A 144 8.75 -1.10 2.73
CA TRP A 144 9.49 -2.27 3.15
C TRP A 144 10.60 -2.68 2.18
N PHE A 145 10.42 -2.36 0.90
CA PHE A 145 11.50 -2.52 -0.07
C PHE A 145 12.68 -1.56 0.22
N PHE A 146 12.42 -0.30 0.52
CA PHE A 146 13.48 0.64 0.91
C PHE A 146 14.15 0.23 2.23
N ALA A 147 13.35 -0.17 3.23
CA ALA A 147 13.85 -0.56 4.55
C ALA A 147 14.67 -1.87 4.50
N LEU A 148 14.07 -2.95 4.02
CA LEU A 148 14.62 -4.32 4.10
C LEU A 148 14.96 -4.94 2.73
N GLY A 149 14.82 -4.20 1.63
CA GLY A 149 15.05 -4.70 0.28
C GLY A 149 13.96 -5.66 -0.22
N PRO A 150 14.28 -6.53 -1.21
CA PRO A 150 13.33 -7.44 -1.83
C PRO A 150 12.60 -8.36 -0.83
N GLY A 151 13.32 -8.85 0.19
CA GLY A 151 12.73 -9.70 1.25
C GLY A 151 11.68 -8.97 2.07
N GLY A 152 11.89 -7.67 2.36
CA GLY A 152 10.91 -6.85 3.10
C GLY A 152 9.63 -6.61 2.31
N ALA A 153 9.73 -6.29 1.02
CA ALA A 153 8.58 -6.15 0.13
C ALA A 153 7.75 -7.45 0.08
N LEU A 154 8.43 -8.59 -0.05
CA LEU A 154 7.77 -9.89 -0.06
C LEU A 154 7.12 -10.22 1.29
N LEU A 155 7.82 -9.98 2.41
CA LEU A 155 7.27 -10.20 3.76
C LEU A 155 5.95 -9.47 3.94
N TYR A 156 5.92 -8.17 3.62
CA TYR A 156 4.72 -7.37 3.72
C TYR A 156 3.59 -7.95 2.83
N ARG A 157 3.90 -8.24 1.56
CA ARG A 157 2.89 -8.77 0.63
C ARG A 157 2.31 -10.09 1.10
N LEU A 158 3.14 -11.01 1.59
CA LEU A 158 2.68 -12.29 2.13
C LEU A 158 1.84 -12.11 3.40
N ALA A 159 2.23 -11.20 4.31
CA ALA A 159 1.47 -10.92 5.53
C ALA A 159 0.06 -10.42 5.20
N ARG A 160 -0.06 -9.48 4.24
CA ARG A 160 -1.38 -8.96 3.83
C ARG A 160 -2.24 -10.03 3.15
N LEU A 161 -1.67 -10.77 2.20
CA LEU A 161 -2.40 -11.84 1.52
C LEU A 161 -2.82 -12.96 2.49
N ALA A 162 -1.94 -13.34 3.42
CA ALA A 162 -2.26 -14.35 4.41
C ALA A 162 -3.39 -13.90 5.36
N ALA A 163 -3.40 -12.63 5.77
CA ALA A 163 -4.48 -12.06 6.58
C ALA A 163 -5.83 -12.08 5.86
N ASN A 164 -5.83 -11.80 4.54
CA ASN A 164 -7.03 -11.82 3.71
C ASN A 164 -7.54 -13.25 3.45
N GLU A 165 -6.63 -14.20 3.22
CA GLU A 165 -6.98 -15.61 2.92
C GLU A 165 -7.39 -16.42 4.16
N ALA A 166 -6.91 -16.04 5.35
CA ALA A 166 -7.11 -16.78 6.59
C ALA A 166 -8.58 -17.13 6.90
N PRO A 167 -9.56 -16.20 6.74
CA PRO A 167 -10.97 -16.53 6.95
C PRO A 167 -11.50 -17.55 5.95
N ALA A 168 -11.16 -17.40 4.67
CA ALA A 168 -11.65 -18.24 3.58
C ALA A 168 -11.17 -19.70 3.68
N ILE A 169 -9.99 -19.92 4.28
CA ILE A 169 -9.43 -21.27 4.47
C ILE A 169 -9.71 -21.84 5.87
N GLY A 170 -10.41 -21.10 6.73
CA GLY A 170 -10.81 -21.58 8.06
C GLY A 170 -9.66 -21.78 9.03
N LEU A 171 -8.64 -20.90 9.02
CA LEU A 171 -7.54 -20.97 9.98
C LEU A 171 -8.02 -20.78 11.42
N ALA A 172 -7.30 -21.37 12.37
CA ALA A 172 -7.56 -21.16 13.79
C ALA A 172 -7.56 -19.67 14.16
N ALA A 173 -8.48 -19.26 15.05
CA ALA A 173 -8.66 -17.85 15.43
C ALA A 173 -7.36 -17.18 15.90
N ALA A 174 -6.49 -17.91 16.61
CA ALA A 174 -5.20 -17.40 17.05
C ALA A 174 -4.24 -17.10 15.88
N SER A 175 -4.19 -17.97 14.87
CA SER A 175 -3.38 -17.77 13.66
C SER A 175 -3.90 -16.60 12.84
N HIS A 176 -5.23 -16.51 12.65
CA HIS A 176 -5.85 -15.38 11.96
C HIS A 176 -5.59 -14.05 12.69
N ALA A 177 -5.76 -14.01 14.02
CA ALA A 177 -5.47 -12.81 14.81
C ALA A 177 -4.00 -12.40 14.72
N LEU A 178 -3.06 -13.35 14.72
CA LEU A 178 -1.64 -13.06 14.51
C LEU A 178 -1.39 -12.44 13.11
N LEU A 179 -1.91 -13.06 12.06
CA LEU A 179 -1.71 -12.58 10.68
C LEU A 179 -2.25 -11.17 10.49
N ARG A 180 -3.43 -10.87 11.04
CA ARG A 180 -4.00 -9.52 10.99
C ARG A 180 -3.15 -8.50 11.78
N ARG A 181 -2.69 -8.86 12.97
CA ARG A 181 -1.81 -7.98 13.76
C ARG A 181 -0.49 -7.71 13.05
N VAL A 182 0.11 -8.74 12.46
CA VAL A 182 1.36 -8.59 11.70
C VAL A 182 1.15 -7.69 10.48
N ALA A 183 0.08 -7.90 9.71
CA ALA A 183 -0.24 -7.06 8.55
C ALA A 183 -0.45 -5.59 8.98
N GLY A 184 -1.26 -5.33 10.00
CA GLY A 184 -1.50 -3.97 10.51
C GLY A 184 -0.21 -3.31 11.02
N ALA A 185 0.60 -4.04 11.80
CA ALA A 185 1.88 -3.53 12.29
C ALA A 185 2.88 -3.20 11.16
N LEU A 186 2.84 -3.95 10.06
CA LEU A 186 3.64 -3.66 8.87
C LEU A 186 3.05 -2.50 8.04
N GLU A 187 1.75 -2.30 8.05
CA GLU A 187 1.10 -1.17 7.36
C GLU A 187 1.29 0.16 8.12
N TRP A 188 1.31 0.12 9.45
CA TRP A 188 1.31 1.30 10.31
C TRP A 188 2.44 2.32 10.01
N PRO A 189 3.74 1.96 9.92
CA PRO A 189 4.80 2.93 9.65
C PRO A 189 4.69 3.55 8.26
N ALA A 190 4.26 2.78 7.26
CA ALA A 190 4.01 3.31 5.92
C ALA A 190 2.82 4.29 5.91
N ALA A 191 1.75 3.99 6.65
CA ALA A 191 0.60 4.87 6.82
C ALA A 191 0.99 6.20 7.48
N LEU A 192 1.82 6.17 8.54
CA LEU A 192 2.33 7.40 9.16
C LEU A 192 3.16 8.26 8.20
N LEU A 193 4.03 7.64 7.39
CA LEU A 193 4.78 8.38 6.37
C LEU A 193 3.86 8.94 5.28
N MET A 194 2.78 8.23 4.92
CA MET A 194 1.77 8.78 4.01
C MET A 194 1.09 10.00 4.61
N VAL A 195 0.71 9.96 5.89
CA VAL A 195 0.11 11.12 6.59
C VAL A 195 1.08 12.30 6.61
N LEU A 196 2.35 12.08 6.93
CA LEU A 196 3.36 13.15 6.90
C LEU A 196 3.53 13.73 5.49
N ALA A 197 3.55 12.88 4.47
CA ALA A 197 3.61 13.34 3.08
C ALA A 197 2.34 14.11 2.67
N MET A 198 1.14 13.65 3.06
CA MET A 198 -0.11 14.39 2.86
C MET A 198 -0.08 15.75 3.54
N ALA A 199 0.40 15.83 4.79
CA ALA A 199 0.54 17.11 5.50
C ALA A 199 1.48 18.09 4.78
N LEU A 200 2.48 17.59 4.05
CA LEU A 200 3.41 18.42 3.28
C LEU A 200 2.84 18.94 1.94
N VAL A 201 1.91 18.19 1.34
CA VAL A 201 1.38 18.48 -0.01
C VAL A 201 -0.06 18.99 -0.01
N SER A 202 -0.72 19.00 1.15
CA SER A 202 -2.07 19.50 1.40
C SER A 202 -2.06 20.47 2.58
N ASN A 203 -3.16 20.61 3.28
CA ASN A 203 -3.23 21.46 4.46
C ASN A 203 -2.66 20.78 5.70
N PHE A 204 -1.50 21.25 6.17
CA PHE A 204 -0.77 20.67 7.30
C PHE A 204 -1.60 20.62 8.58
N ASP A 205 -2.32 21.69 8.90
CA ASP A 205 -3.10 21.79 10.13
C ASP A 205 -4.34 20.88 10.11
N ALA A 206 -5.01 20.79 8.98
CA ALA A 206 -6.17 19.90 8.81
C ALA A 206 -5.76 18.43 8.92
N VAL A 207 -4.69 18.02 8.24
CA VAL A 207 -4.18 16.64 8.26
C VAL A 207 -3.70 16.25 9.68
N LEU A 208 -2.87 17.07 10.32
CA LEU A 208 -2.37 16.76 11.66
C LEU A 208 -3.45 16.95 12.74
N GLY A 209 -4.38 17.87 12.55
CA GLY A 209 -5.55 18.04 13.40
C GLY A 209 -6.42 16.77 13.41
N SER A 210 -6.72 16.22 12.23
CA SER A 210 -7.46 14.98 12.07
C SER A 210 -6.72 13.78 12.69
N LEU A 211 -5.39 13.69 12.52
CA LEU A 211 -4.57 12.64 13.14
C LEU A 211 -4.65 12.70 14.67
N ARG A 212 -4.52 13.90 15.25
CA ARG A 212 -4.62 14.10 16.71
C ARG A 212 -6.03 13.79 17.22
N ALA A 213 -7.05 14.25 16.52
CA ALA A 213 -8.45 13.98 16.86
C ALA A 213 -8.72 12.47 16.89
N TRP A 214 -8.25 11.73 15.89
CA TRP A 214 -8.38 10.28 15.84
C TRP A 214 -7.76 9.59 17.07
N HIS A 215 -6.52 9.95 17.44
CA HIS A 215 -5.80 9.29 18.54
C HIS A 215 -6.28 9.73 19.93
N ASN A 216 -6.99 10.86 20.03
CA ASN A 216 -7.60 11.31 21.27
C ASN A 216 -8.94 10.62 21.58
N GLU A 217 -9.52 9.88 20.62
CA GLU A 217 -10.73 9.10 20.90
C GLU A 217 -10.44 7.94 21.86
N PRO A 218 -11.36 7.65 22.79
CA PRO A 218 -11.22 6.54 23.73
C PRO A 218 -10.98 5.20 22.98
N GLY A 219 -9.92 4.50 23.35
CA GLY A 219 -9.54 3.20 22.75
C GLY A 219 -8.66 3.29 21.51
N ARG A 220 -8.33 4.48 21.00
CA ARG A 220 -7.50 4.69 19.80
C ARG A 220 -6.13 5.31 20.12
N GLY A 221 -5.38 4.67 21.00
CA GLY A 221 -4.06 5.19 21.39
C GLY A 221 -2.99 5.05 20.29
N TRP A 222 -1.94 5.85 20.37
CA TRP A 222 -0.78 5.87 19.45
C TRP A 222 -0.06 4.53 19.30
N LEU A 223 -0.18 3.64 20.28
CA LEU A 223 0.48 2.33 20.28
C LEU A 223 -0.38 1.21 19.63
N GLY A 224 -1.50 1.55 19.02
CA GLY A 224 -2.43 0.57 18.44
C GLY A 224 -1.87 -0.21 17.25
N LEU A 225 -0.78 0.25 16.62
CA LEU A 225 -0.17 -0.35 15.42
C LEU A 225 -1.20 -0.73 14.33
N ASP A 226 -2.25 0.10 14.20
CA ASP A 226 -3.35 -0.11 13.26
C ASP A 226 -3.48 1.13 12.36
N PRO A 227 -3.43 0.99 11.02
CA PRO A 227 -3.55 2.12 10.09
C PRO A 227 -5.00 2.64 9.92
N ALA A 228 -5.96 2.23 10.74
CA ALA A 228 -7.37 2.61 10.65
C ALA A 228 -7.63 4.13 10.72
N PHE A 229 -6.65 4.92 11.15
CA PHE A 229 -6.69 6.39 11.09
C PHE A 229 -6.61 6.95 9.66
N LEU A 230 -5.98 6.24 8.74
CA LEU A 230 -5.61 6.75 7.43
C LEU A 230 -6.80 7.22 6.57
N PRO A 231 -7.95 6.50 6.50
CA PRO A 231 -9.13 6.97 5.77
C PRO A 231 -9.67 8.31 6.24
N ALA A 232 -9.79 8.50 7.55
CA ALA A 232 -10.32 9.76 8.13
C ALA A 232 -9.40 10.95 7.81
N ILE A 233 -8.09 10.72 7.83
CA ILE A 233 -7.11 11.75 7.51
C ILE A 233 -7.07 12.05 6.01
N ALA A 234 -7.24 11.05 5.16
CA ALA A 234 -7.31 11.25 3.71
C ALA A 234 -8.52 12.12 3.32
N VAL A 235 -9.68 11.86 3.90
CA VAL A 235 -10.88 12.70 3.70
C VAL A 235 -10.61 14.13 4.15
N ALA A 236 -9.99 14.34 5.30
CA ALA A 236 -9.63 15.68 5.76
C ALA A 236 -8.60 16.36 4.83
N GLY A 237 -7.67 15.59 4.27
CA GLY A 237 -6.67 16.11 3.32
C GLY A 237 -7.26 16.52 1.97
N VAL A 238 -8.20 15.75 1.44
CA VAL A 238 -8.91 16.05 0.20
C VAL A 238 -9.81 17.28 0.39
N ASN A 239 -10.65 17.31 1.45
CA ASN A 239 -11.53 18.44 1.72
C ASN A 239 -10.77 19.74 2.00
N ALA A 240 -9.59 19.68 2.58
CA ALA A 240 -8.80 20.86 2.89
C ALA A 240 -8.19 21.54 1.65
N ASP A 241 -7.97 20.82 0.56
CA ASP A 241 -7.55 21.42 -0.71
C ASP A 241 -8.69 22.26 -1.31
N VAL A 242 -9.95 21.87 -1.10
CA VAL A 242 -11.15 22.65 -1.50
C VAL A 242 -11.30 23.92 -0.65
N GLU A 243 -11.11 23.82 0.67
CA GLU A 243 -11.24 24.97 1.58
C GLU A 243 -10.11 26.00 1.42
N ALA A 244 -8.93 25.59 0.97
CA ALA A 244 -7.78 26.48 0.80
C ALA A 244 -7.98 27.56 -0.27
N GLY A 245 -9.03 27.45 -1.09
CA GLY A 245 -9.46 28.52 -1.99
C GLY A 245 -8.44 28.90 -3.05
N ASP A 246 -7.64 27.94 -3.55
CA ASP A 246 -6.69 28.14 -4.64
C ASP A 246 -7.36 28.44 -6.00
N GLY A 247 -8.70 28.57 -6.01
CA GLY A 247 -9.51 28.98 -7.14
C GLY A 247 -9.76 27.88 -8.18
N TYR A 248 -9.29 26.67 -7.94
CA TYR A 248 -9.43 25.54 -8.86
C TYR A 248 -10.42 24.48 -8.38
N ALA A 249 -10.71 24.44 -7.10
CA ALA A 249 -11.69 23.52 -6.55
C ALA A 249 -13.07 24.16 -6.52
N VAL A 250 -13.94 23.72 -7.39
CA VAL A 250 -15.38 23.90 -7.22
C VAL A 250 -15.80 22.90 -6.14
N ASP A 251 -16.50 23.36 -5.11
CA ASP A 251 -17.08 22.52 -4.06
C ASP A 251 -18.06 21.51 -4.68
N THR A 252 -17.51 20.42 -5.21
CA THR A 252 -18.29 19.34 -5.79
C THR A 252 -18.42 18.28 -4.73
N THR A 253 -19.58 18.20 -4.09
CA THR A 253 -19.99 17.06 -3.27
C THR A 253 -20.15 15.77 -4.09
N ASP A 254 -19.67 15.76 -5.32
CA ASP A 254 -19.73 14.61 -6.23
C ASP A 254 -18.58 13.64 -5.92
N VAL A 255 -18.94 12.36 -5.82
CA VAL A 255 -17.99 11.26 -5.55
C VAL A 255 -16.89 11.18 -6.62
N ALA A 256 -17.19 11.57 -7.86
CA ALA A 256 -16.20 11.57 -8.95
C ALA A 256 -15.11 12.64 -8.73
N GLY A 257 -15.51 13.87 -8.36
CA GLY A 257 -14.56 14.93 -8.03
C GLY A 257 -13.62 14.55 -6.88
N GLU A 258 -14.18 14.00 -5.79
CA GLU A 258 -13.40 13.54 -4.64
C GLU A 258 -12.39 12.41 -5.01
N LEU A 259 -12.74 11.56 -5.98
CA LEU A 259 -11.84 10.53 -6.50
C LEU A 259 -10.69 11.13 -7.33
N GLU A 260 -10.98 12.14 -8.15
CA GLU A 260 -9.96 12.88 -8.91
C GLU A 260 -9.00 13.59 -7.96
N ASP A 261 -9.50 14.26 -6.93
CA ASP A 261 -8.70 14.92 -5.91
C ASP A 261 -7.84 13.93 -5.13
N LEU A 262 -8.40 12.76 -4.78
CA LEU A 262 -7.62 11.67 -4.19
C LEU A 262 -6.49 11.21 -5.12
N ALA A 263 -6.76 11.04 -6.42
CA ALA A 263 -5.74 10.65 -7.39
C ALA A 263 -4.60 11.68 -7.48
N HIS A 264 -4.94 12.97 -7.49
CA HIS A 264 -3.98 14.06 -7.46
C HIS A 264 -3.17 14.09 -6.16
N LEU A 265 -3.84 13.93 -5.00
CA LEU A 265 -3.18 13.86 -3.70
C LEU A 265 -2.18 12.68 -3.66
N LEU A 266 -2.59 11.49 -4.09
CA LEU A 266 -1.73 10.31 -4.13
C LEU A 266 -0.50 10.50 -5.04
N ASN A 267 -0.66 11.14 -6.19
CA ASN A 267 0.48 11.44 -7.06
C ASN A 267 1.48 12.41 -6.39
N ARG A 268 0.99 13.47 -5.72
CA ARG A 268 1.86 14.39 -4.96
C ARG A 268 2.57 13.66 -3.81
N VAL A 269 1.86 12.82 -3.04
CA VAL A 269 2.46 11.99 -1.98
C VAL A 269 3.55 11.08 -2.53
N LEU A 270 3.33 10.43 -3.68
CA LEU A 270 4.34 9.59 -4.32
C LEU A 270 5.58 10.39 -4.71
N LEU A 271 5.41 11.59 -5.26
CA LEU A 271 6.53 12.47 -5.59
C LEU A 271 7.35 12.84 -4.35
N VAL A 272 6.70 13.18 -3.23
CA VAL A 272 7.40 13.45 -1.96
C VAL A 272 8.22 12.23 -1.53
N TRP A 273 7.67 11.03 -1.59
CA TRP A 273 8.39 9.81 -1.23
C TRP A 273 9.62 9.57 -2.13
N LEU A 274 9.48 9.77 -3.44
CA LEU A 274 10.59 9.60 -4.39
C LEU A 274 11.67 10.68 -4.18
N VAL A 275 11.28 11.93 -3.92
CA VAL A 275 12.22 13.02 -3.62
C VAL A 275 12.95 12.73 -2.31
N LEU A 276 12.26 12.32 -1.25
CA LEU A 276 12.90 11.96 0.02
C LEU A 276 13.87 10.77 -0.16
N ALA A 277 13.46 9.75 -0.90
CA ALA A 277 14.34 8.63 -1.21
C ALA A 277 15.59 9.07 -2.00
N ALA A 278 15.43 9.98 -2.99
CA ALA A 278 16.53 10.54 -3.75
C ALA A 278 17.48 11.36 -2.86
N LEU A 279 16.95 12.20 -1.97
CA LEU A 279 17.75 12.98 -1.03
C LEU A 279 18.55 12.11 -0.06
N LEU A 280 17.95 11.02 0.44
CA LEU A 280 18.65 10.05 1.30
C LEU A 280 19.79 9.33 0.55
N VAL A 281 19.59 9.04 -0.73
CA VAL A 281 20.64 8.48 -1.60
C VAL A 281 21.77 9.47 -1.82
N LEU A 282 21.44 10.73 -2.16
CA LEU A 282 22.43 11.78 -2.42
C LEU A 282 23.19 12.19 -1.14
N GLY A 283 22.53 12.19 0.00
CA GLY A 283 23.14 12.49 1.30
C GLY A 283 24.08 11.42 1.83
N GLY A 284 24.19 10.27 1.16
CA GLY A 284 25.04 9.16 1.60
C GLY A 284 24.61 8.49 2.91
N TRP A 285 23.43 8.84 3.44
CA TRP A 285 22.91 8.36 4.73
C TRP A 285 22.55 6.85 4.69
N MET A 286 22.55 6.26 3.51
CA MET A 286 22.19 4.88 3.27
C MET A 286 23.14 4.25 2.23
N ALA A 287 24.44 4.39 2.45
CA ALA A 287 25.47 3.75 1.60
C ALA A 287 25.42 2.21 1.70
#